data_384f0029108fcd154d94a8c1b12ff3c1
#
_entry.id   384f0029108fcd154d94a8c1b12ff3c1
#
_cell.length_a   1.000
_cell.length_b   1.000
_cell.length_c   1.000
_cell.angle_alpha   90.00
_cell.angle_beta   90.00
_cell.angle_gamma   90.00
#
_symmetry.space_group_name_H-M   'P 1'
#
loop_
_entity.id
_entity.type
_entity.pdbx_description
1 polymer ?
#
loop_
_entity_poly.entity_id
_entity_poly.type
_entity_poly.pdbx_seq_one_letter_code
_entity_poly.pdbx_strand_id
1 'polypeptide(L)'
;MALSETQQAVEIINRAEHILITFSPHRSGDAVASALALTLYLEKLGKRVDVISSGFKLPGSLRFLPGAKRISSQTAALRKFIINLDLKNSELADLSYNVTPEKLEIYLTPKAGSFQSQNLTTKYSNFIYDLILVVDTPDLNALDELYQQNTEFFYDTTIINLDHSPANEHFGQVNMVNLNVPATADLVFDLMTALNPNLLDEDIATCLFTGLTSATRSFKTILVTPQTLERAGHLVNLGARREEVVQHLYRTKQLSTLKLWGRTLARLKSDPTRKLVWSLLQNEDFTKSGASEDELPGVIEELITNAPEAGTVVLLYELTPGQTSVYLHAGLGRQAADLLKPFNPSGDRATARAILAGQTLLEGEKKIIEHLKLALKPLE
;
A
#
# COMPACT_ATOMS: atom_id res chain seq x y z
N MET A 1 -29.54 -22.91 -5.96
CA MET A 1 -29.09 -21.52 -6.16
C MET A 1 -27.56 -21.53 -6.15
N ALA A 2 -26.90 -20.77 -7.00
CA ALA A 2 -25.47 -20.59 -6.90
C ALA A 2 -25.14 -19.84 -5.60
N LEU A 3 -24.04 -20.21 -4.93
CA LEU A 3 -23.57 -19.52 -3.74
C LEU A 3 -23.11 -18.10 -4.11
N SER A 4 -23.37 -17.12 -3.24
CA SER A 4 -22.79 -15.79 -3.38
C SER A 4 -21.27 -15.86 -3.20
N GLU A 5 -20.54 -14.84 -3.71
CA GLU A 5 -19.08 -14.73 -3.55
C GLU A 5 -18.67 -14.78 -2.06
N THR A 6 -19.41 -14.11 -1.19
CA THR A 6 -19.20 -14.15 0.25
C THR A 6 -19.39 -15.58 0.81
N GLN A 7 -20.42 -16.30 0.38
CA GLN A 7 -20.65 -17.68 0.83
C GLN A 7 -19.56 -18.63 0.35
N GLN A 8 -19.08 -18.46 -0.89
CA GLN A 8 -17.95 -19.23 -1.42
C GLN A 8 -16.67 -18.94 -0.63
N ALA A 9 -16.40 -17.68 -0.35
CA ALA A 9 -15.24 -17.28 0.45
C ALA A 9 -15.29 -17.89 1.87
N VAL A 10 -16.46 -17.84 2.53
CA VAL A 10 -16.68 -18.46 3.84
C VAL A 10 -16.39 -19.97 3.82
N GLU A 11 -16.89 -20.71 2.81
CA GLU A 11 -16.61 -22.14 2.70
C GLU A 11 -15.13 -22.45 2.49
N ILE A 12 -14.44 -21.69 1.65
CA ILE A 12 -13.02 -21.89 1.37
C ILE A 12 -12.18 -21.57 2.62
N ILE A 13 -12.46 -20.46 3.30
CA ILE A 13 -11.74 -20.07 4.54
C ILE A 13 -11.95 -21.11 5.63
N ASN A 14 -13.17 -21.65 5.78
CA ASN A 14 -13.44 -22.67 6.80
C ASN A 14 -12.62 -23.94 6.59
N ARG A 15 -12.33 -24.34 5.34
CA ARG A 15 -11.52 -25.51 4.98
C ARG A 15 -10.02 -25.27 5.07
N ALA A 16 -9.58 -24.02 4.87
CA ALA A 16 -8.17 -23.66 4.89
C ALA A 16 -7.55 -23.81 6.28
N GLU A 17 -6.29 -24.23 6.34
CA GLU A 17 -5.52 -24.37 7.58
C GLU A 17 -4.39 -23.33 7.69
N HIS A 18 -3.69 -23.06 6.59
CA HIS A 18 -2.56 -22.13 6.54
C HIS A 18 -2.75 -21.11 5.40
N ILE A 19 -3.01 -19.89 5.78
CA ILE A 19 -3.45 -18.83 4.88
C ILE A 19 -2.32 -17.80 4.69
N LEU A 20 -2.03 -17.48 3.44
CA LEU A 20 -1.20 -16.32 3.09
C LEU A 20 -2.09 -15.12 2.84
N ILE A 21 -1.85 -14.01 3.54
CA ILE A 21 -2.42 -12.71 3.22
C ILE A 21 -1.34 -11.88 2.52
N THR A 22 -1.70 -11.27 1.40
CA THR A 22 -0.79 -10.42 0.65
C THR A 22 -1.50 -9.20 0.06
N PHE A 23 -0.71 -8.16 -0.21
CA PHE A 23 -1.16 -6.93 -0.85
C PHE A 23 0.01 -6.28 -1.60
N SER A 24 -0.29 -5.39 -2.54
CA SER A 24 0.73 -4.66 -3.30
C SER A 24 1.62 -3.80 -2.39
N PRO A 25 2.96 -3.87 -2.51
CA PRO A 25 3.89 -3.07 -1.70
C PRO A 25 3.76 -1.56 -1.93
N HIS A 26 3.10 -1.15 -3.02
CA HIS A 26 2.84 0.25 -3.35
C HIS A 26 1.56 0.80 -2.70
N ARG A 27 0.79 -0.06 -2.04
CA ARG A 27 -0.41 0.32 -1.28
C ARG A 27 -0.07 0.58 0.18
N SER A 28 -0.90 1.40 0.82
CA SER A 28 -0.80 1.67 2.26
C SER A 28 -2.18 1.99 2.82
N GLY A 29 -2.25 2.31 4.10
CA GLY A 29 -3.52 2.66 4.74
C GLY A 29 -4.51 1.52 4.74
N ASP A 30 -5.44 1.48 3.79
CA ASP A 30 -6.51 0.48 3.74
C ASP A 30 -5.99 -0.95 3.55
N ALA A 31 -5.08 -1.17 2.59
CA ALA A 31 -4.50 -2.50 2.34
C ALA A 31 -3.85 -3.10 3.59
N VAL A 32 -2.99 -2.31 4.25
CA VAL A 32 -2.30 -2.73 5.48
C VAL A 32 -3.29 -3.00 6.60
N ALA A 33 -4.22 -2.09 6.83
CA ALA A 33 -5.20 -2.19 7.90
C ALA A 33 -6.14 -3.39 7.69
N SER A 34 -6.62 -3.60 6.47
CA SER A 34 -7.45 -4.74 6.08
C SER A 34 -6.70 -6.07 6.22
N ALA A 35 -5.44 -6.15 5.78
CA ALA A 35 -4.62 -7.34 5.93
C ALA A 35 -4.37 -7.68 7.41
N LEU A 36 -4.09 -6.69 8.25
CA LEU A 36 -3.90 -6.89 9.68
C LEU A 36 -5.19 -7.31 10.39
N ALA A 37 -6.33 -6.69 10.04
CA ALA A 37 -7.63 -7.09 10.56
C ALA A 37 -7.93 -8.56 10.24
N LEU A 38 -7.74 -8.98 8.98
CA LEU A 38 -7.91 -10.38 8.56
C LEU A 38 -6.97 -11.31 9.32
N THR A 39 -5.71 -10.92 9.52
CA THR A 39 -4.75 -11.72 10.26
C THR A 39 -5.24 -11.99 11.68
N LEU A 40 -5.56 -10.94 12.42
CA LEU A 40 -6.03 -11.06 13.81
C LEU A 40 -7.33 -11.87 13.91
N TYR A 41 -8.23 -11.67 12.96
CA TYR A 41 -9.52 -12.36 12.93
C TYR A 41 -9.37 -13.85 12.62
N LEU A 42 -8.60 -14.21 11.59
CA LEU A 42 -8.42 -15.60 11.16
C LEU A 42 -7.64 -16.42 12.20
N GLU A 43 -6.73 -15.80 12.94
CA GLU A 43 -6.06 -16.46 14.07
C GLU A 43 -7.05 -16.82 15.19
N LYS A 44 -8.04 -15.94 15.46
CA LYS A 44 -9.12 -16.26 16.41
C LYS A 44 -10.02 -17.40 15.92
N LEU A 45 -10.10 -17.59 14.60
CA LEU A 45 -10.73 -18.79 14.00
C LEU A 45 -9.85 -20.04 14.09
N GLY A 46 -8.65 -19.95 14.67
CA GLY A 46 -7.70 -21.07 14.80
C GLY A 46 -6.89 -21.35 13.53
N LYS A 47 -6.86 -20.43 12.55
CA LYS A 47 -6.06 -20.57 11.33
C LYS A 47 -4.62 -20.13 11.58
N ARG A 48 -3.68 -20.74 10.85
CA ARG A 48 -2.31 -20.23 10.75
C ARG A 48 -2.29 -19.17 9.65
N VAL A 49 -1.71 -18.00 9.93
CA VAL A 49 -1.76 -16.86 9.01
C VAL A 49 -0.41 -16.19 8.95
N ASP A 50 0.09 -15.99 7.74
CA ASP A 50 1.25 -15.17 7.47
C ASP A 50 0.87 -14.00 6.56
N VAL A 51 1.50 -12.83 6.79
CA VAL A 51 1.32 -11.64 5.96
C VAL A 51 2.63 -11.31 5.27
N ILE A 52 2.62 -11.38 3.93
CA ILE A 52 3.81 -11.11 3.12
C ILE A 52 3.47 -10.07 2.05
N SER A 53 4.26 -9.00 2.01
CA SER A 53 4.24 -8.04 0.91
C SER A 53 5.68 -7.71 0.54
N SER A 54 6.17 -8.31 -0.54
CA SER A 54 7.59 -8.24 -0.92
C SER A 54 8.03 -6.81 -1.19
N GLY A 55 9.15 -6.40 -0.57
CA GLY A 55 9.66 -5.04 -0.70
C GLY A 55 8.87 -3.95 0.06
N PHE A 56 7.77 -4.29 0.74
CA PHE A 56 6.97 -3.33 1.48
C PHE A 56 7.73 -2.70 2.66
N LYS A 57 7.58 -1.39 2.79
CA LYS A 57 8.11 -0.62 3.92
C LYS A 57 6.95 -0.03 4.72
N LEU A 58 6.77 -0.52 5.95
CA LEU A 58 5.70 -0.07 6.82
C LEU A 58 5.81 1.41 7.15
N PRO A 59 4.83 2.25 6.76
CA PRO A 59 4.80 3.67 7.08
C PRO A 59 4.77 3.91 8.60
N GLY A 60 5.45 4.97 9.04
CA GLY A 60 5.48 5.34 10.46
C GLY A 60 4.09 5.54 11.06
N SER A 61 3.17 6.09 10.28
CA SER A 61 1.78 6.35 10.66
C SER A 61 0.93 5.10 10.89
N LEU A 62 1.39 3.91 10.44
CA LEU A 62 0.66 2.65 10.60
C LEU A 62 1.32 1.69 11.62
N ARG A 63 2.46 2.09 12.21
CA ARG A 63 3.19 1.24 13.18
C ARG A 63 2.43 0.98 14.47
N PHE A 64 1.44 1.79 14.79
CA PHE A 64 0.61 1.63 15.98
C PHE A 64 -0.40 0.48 15.86
N LEU A 65 -0.72 0.06 14.62
CA LEU A 65 -1.72 -0.99 14.40
C LEU A 65 -1.29 -2.31 15.04
N PRO A 66 -2.23 -3.02 15.66
CA PRO A 66 -2.00 -4.36 16.19
C PRO A 66 -1.46 -5.30 15.11
N GLY A 67 -0.39 -5.99 15.41
CA GLY A 67 0.22 -6.93 14.47
C GLY A 67 1.08 -6.31 13.35
N ALA A 68 1.24 -4.97 13.27
CA ALA A 68 1.95 -4.29 12.18
C ALA A 68 3.38 -4.81 11.92
N LYS A 69 4.08 -5.25 12.99
CA LYS A 69 5.44 -5.82 12.89
C LYS A 69 5.48 -7.22 12.25
N ARG A 70 4.35 -7.86 12.04
CA ARG A 70 4.24 -9.21 11.49
C ARG A 70 4.25 -9.22 9.96
N ILE A 71 4.07 -8.06 9.33
CA ILE A 71 4.17 -7.94 7.88
C ILE A 71 5.60 -8.20 7.46
N SER A 72 5.83 -9.31 6.75
CA SER A 72 7.12 -9.66 6.19
C SER A 72 7.31 -9.00 4.83
N SER A 73 8.47 -8.38 4.63
CA SER A 73 8.91 -7.88 3.32
C SER A 73 9.72 -8.90 2.53
N GLN A 74 9.93 -10.09 3.09
CA GLN A 74 10.69 -11.17 2.46
C GLN A 74 9.81 -12.40 2.30
N THR A 75 9.90 -13.03 1.14
CA THR A 75 9.21 -14.29 0.86
C THR A 75 9.95 -15.43 1.53
N ALA A 76 9.28 -16.16 2.42
CA ALA A 76 9.78 -17.42 2.94
C ALA A 76 9.69 -18.50 1.85
N ALA A 77 10.43 -19.62 2.05
CA ALA A 77 10.31 -20.76 1.15
C ALA A 77 8.87 -21.30 1.18
N LEU A 78 8.18 -21.25 0.03
CA LEU A 78 6.77 -21.64 -0.09
C LEU A 78 6.56 -23.17 -0.08
N ARG A 79 7.62 -23.95 -0.33
CA ARG A 79 7.60 -25.41 -0.32
C ARG A 79 8.98 -25.97 0.04
N LYS A 80 9.00 -27.21 0.52
CA LYS A 80 10.23 -27.89 0.89
C LYS A 80 10.75 -28.68 -0.31
N PHE A 81 12.07 -28.66 -0.51
CA PHE A 81 12.75 -29.58 -1.40
C PHE A 81 13.01 -30.87 -0.62
N ILE A 82 12.51 -32.01 -1.12
CA ILE A 82 12.58 -33.31 -0.45
C ILE A 82 13.51 -34.18 -1.25
N ILE A 83 14.50 -34.79 -0.56
CA ILE A 83 15.38 -35.81 -1.08
C ILE A 83 14.95 -37.15 -0.48
N ASN A 84 14.47 -38.08 -1.32
CA ASN A 84 14.09 -39.41 -0.89
C ASN A 84 15.17 -40.41 -1.26
N LEU A 85 15.57 -41.25 -0.29
CA LEU A 85 16.41 -42.41 -0.50
C LEU A 85 15.56 -43.66 -0.33
N ASP A 86 15.53 -44.54 -1.33
CA ASP A 86 14.88 -45.87 -1.23
C ASP A 86 15.75 -46.83 -0.42
N LEU A 87 15.23 -47.30 0.71
CA LEU A 87 15.90 -48.17 1.64
C LEU A 87 15.55 -49.66 1.46
N LYS A 88 14.79 -50.05 0.42
CA LYS A 88 14.31 -51.42 0.21
C LYS A 88 15.44 -52.45 0.15
N ASN A 89 16.62 -52.07 -0.41
CA ASN A 89 17.73 -52.96 -0.65
C ASN A 89 18.87 -52.80 0.36
N SER A 90 18.84 -51.79 1.22
CA SER A 90 19.86 -51.56 2.24
C SER A 90 19.33 -50.61 3.31
N GLU A 91 19.46 -51.02 4.57
CA GLU A 91 19.12 -50.14 5.69
C GLU A 91 20.19 -49.05 5.89
N LEU A 92 19.76 -47.91 6.39
CA LEU A 92 20.64 -46.81 6.77
C LEU A 92 21.29 -47.13 8.13
N ALA A 93 22.64 -47.08 8.22
CA ALA A 93 23.37 -47.20 9.47
C ALA A 93 23.64 -45.87 10.13
N ASP A 94 23.99 -44.83 9.32
CA ASP A 94 24.32 -43.52 9.84
C ASP A 94 23.98 -42.44 8.79
N LEU A 95 23.63 -41.24 9.28
CA LEU A 95 23.37 -40.04 8.48
C LEU A 95 24.08 -38.85 9.12
N SER A 96 24.95 -38.22 8.33
CA SER A 96 25.54 -36.93 8.71
C SER A 96 25.51 -35.97 7.55
N TYR A 97 25.70 -34.68 7.82
CA TYR A 97 25.74 -33.66 6.78
C TYR A 97 26.73 -32.55 7.13
N ASN A 98 27.24 -31.89 6.09
CA ASN A 98 28.08 -30.71 6.18
C ASN A 98 27.48 -29.61 5.32
N VAL A 99 27.35 -28.38 5.87
CA VAL A 99 26.79 -27.21 5.18
C VAL A 99 27.88 -26.15 5.08
N THR A 100 28.15 -25.72 3.86
CA THR A 100 28.95 -24.54 3.56
C THR A 100 28.06 -23.52 2.83
N PRO A 101 28.47 -22.23 2.67
CA PRO A 101 27.70 -21.26 1.91
C PRO A 101 27.35 -21.70 0.48
N GLU A 102 28.14 -22.56 -0.12
CA GLU A 102 28.01 -22.96 -1.52
C GLU A 102 27.51 -24.41 -1.70
N LYS A 103 27.52 -25.25 -0.64
CA LYS A 103 27.34 -26.70 -0.80
C LYS A 103 26.74 -27.32 0.45
N LEU A 104 25.75 -28.20 0.23
CA LEU A 104 25.27 -29.16 1.20
C LEU A 104 25.76 -30.56 0.80
N GLU A 105 26.54 -31.23 1.67
CA GLU A 105 26.93 -32.62 1.52
C GLU A 105 26.20 -33.47 2.55
N ILE A 106 25.53 -34.52 2.08
CA ILE A 106 24.81 -35.47 2.92
C ILE A 106 25.56 -36.84 2.82
N TYR A 107 26.06 -37.33 3.93
CA TYR A 107 26.77 -38.59 4.03
C TYR A 107 25.82 -39.66 4.57
N LEU A 108 25.61 -40.71 3.78
CA LEU A 108 24.70 -41.82 4.09
C LEU A 108 25.48 -43.09 4.13
N THR A 109 25.56 -43.76 5.29
CA THR A 109 26.25 -45.01 5.49
C THR A 109 25.26 -46.16 5.50
N PRO A 110 25.33 -47.13 4.54
CA PRO A 110 24.48 -48.32 4.58
C PRO A 110 24.96 -49.32 5.64
N LYS A 111 24.03 -50.06 6.26
CA LYS A 111 24.38 -51.18 7.16
C LYS A 111 25.05 -52.35 6.41
N ALA A 112 24.68 -52.56 5.15
CA ALA A 112 25.23 -53.56 4.26
C ALA A 112 25.10 -53.13 2.80
N GLY A 113 26.04 -53.50 1.94
CA GLY A 113 26.01 -53.14 0.52
C GLY A 113 26.36 -51.71 0.22
N SER A 114 25.71 -51.13 -0.78
CA SER A 114 25.89 -49.72 -1.20
C SER A 114 24.59 -49.11 -1.71
N PHE A 115 24.40 -47.82 -1.47
CA PHE A 115 23.34 -47.05 -2.13
C PHE A 115 23.77 -46.71 -3.56
N GLN A 116 22.83 -46.79 -4.49
CA GLN A 116 23.00 -46.43 -5.89
C GLN A 116 22.33 -45.10 -6.17
N SER A 117 22.82 -44.34 -7.12
CA SER A 117 22.21 -43.04 -7.50
C SER A 117 20.74 -43.17 -7.91
N GLN A 118 20.35 -44.32 -8.49
CA GLN A 118 18.97 -44.62 -8.85
C GLN A 118 18.03 -44.84 -7.64
N ASN A 119 18.57 -45.06 -6.44
CA ASN A 119 17.78 -45.12 -5.21
C ASN A 119 17.41 -43.70 -4.69
N LEU A 120 17.99 -42.68 -5.26
CA LEU A 120 17.78 -41.31 -4.84
C LEU A 120 16.80 -40.62 -5.79
N THR A 121 15.73 -40.08 -5.23
CA THR A 121 14.77 -39.27 -5.96
C THR A 121 14.54 -37.96 -5.25
N THR A 122 14.25 -36.90 -6.03
CA THR A 122 13.95 -35.59 -5.48
C THR A 122 12.54 -35.16 -5.87
N LYS A 123 11.87 -34.45 -4.98
CA LYS A 123 10.57 -33.83 -5.26
C LYS A 123 10.37 -32.58 -4.41
N TYR A 124 9.41 -31.76 -4.78
CA TYR A 124 8.92 -30.71 -3.91
C TYR A 124 7.76 -31.21 -3.05
N SER A 125 7.61 -30.67 -1.85
CA SER A 125 6.37 -30.81 -1.06
C SER A 125 5.23 -30.06 -1.73
N ASN A 126 4.00 -30.27 -1.28
CA ASN A 126 2.93 -29.29 -1.53
C ASN A 126 3.34 -27.92 -0.98
N PHE A 127 2.71 -26.89 -1.49
CA PHE A 127 2.86 -25.54 -0.93
C PHE A 127 2.43 -25.53 0.54
N ILE A 128 3.06 -24.66 1.32
CA ILE A 128 2.78 -24.56 2.76
C ILE A 128 1.45 -23.83 3.04
N TYR A 129 1.01 -22.97 2.12
CA TYR A 129 -0.25 -22.27 2.17
C TYR A 129 -1.26 -22.99 1.28
N ASP A 130 -2.48 -23.14 1.78
CA ASP A 130 -3.61 -23.75 1.08
C ASP A 130 -4.65 -22.73 0.59
N LEU A 131 -4.47 -21.46 1.00
CA LEU A 131 -5.29 -20.33 0.58
C LEU A 131 -4.44 -19.05 0.52
N ILE A 132 -4.69 -18.22 -0.48
CA ILE A 132 -4.14 -16.88 -0.61
C ILE A 132 -5.30 -15.86 -0.53
N LEU A 133 -5.21 -14.90 0.39
CA LEU A 133 -6.07 -13.72 0.42
C LEU A 133 -5.30 -12.53 -0.15
N VAL A 134 -5.72 -12.02 -1.29
CA VAL A 134 -5.13 -10.82 -1.90
C VAL A 134 -6.02 -9.63 -1.60
N VAL A 135 -5.46 -8.59 -1.00
CA VAL A 135 -6.21 -7.46 -0.43
C VAL A 135 -5.81 -6.16 -1.12
N ASP A 136 -6.79 -5.36 -1.51
CA ASP A 136 -6.61 -4.01 -2.11
C ASP A 136 -5.53 -4.00 -3.23
N THR A 137 -5.62 -4.95 -4.14
CA THR A 137 -4.62 -5.17 -5.19
C THR A 137 -5.32 -5.39 -6.52
N PRO A 138 -5.04 -4.58 -7.56
CA PRO A 138 -5.81 -4.60 -8.79
C PRO A 138 -5.53 -5.83 -9.67
N ASP A 139 -4.30 -6.34 -9.66
CA ASP A 139 -3.83 -7.48 -10.45
C ASP A 139 -2.65 -8.17 -9.76
N LEU A 140 -2.31 -9.39 -10.21
CA LEU A 140 -1.22 -10.16 -9.61
C LEU A 140 0.17 -9.55 -9.85
N ASN A 141 0.38 -8.81 -10.95
CA ASN A 141 1.68 -8.18 -11.22
C ASN A 141 1.98 -7.07 -10.20
N ALA A 142 0.93 -6.44 -9.64
CA ALA A 142 1.08 -5.45 -8.58
C ALA A 142 1.63 -6.02 -7.25
N LEU A 143 1.78 -7.34 -7.13
CA LEU A 143 2.48 -8.02 -6.02
C LEU A 143 4.00 -8.08 -6.23
N ASP A 144 4.51 -7.55 -7.35
CA ASP A 144 5.93 -7.46 -7.71
C ASP A 144 6.66 -8.82 -7.61
N GLU A 145 7.81 -8.84 -6.94
CA GLU A 145 8.68 -10.02 -6.81
C GLU A 145 7.96 -11.23 -6.21
N LEU A 146 6.98 -11.02 -5.32
CA LEU A 146 6.25 -12.13 -4.71
C LEU A 146 5.55 -12.97 -5.78
N TYR A 147 4.88 -12.33 -6.73
CA TYR A 147 4.22 -13.04 -7.84
C TYR A 147 5.22 -13.49 -8.90
N GLN A 148 6.12 -12.60 -9.35
CA GLN A 148 7.04 -12.88 -10.44
C GLN A 148 7.95 -14.11 -10.16
N GLN A 149 8.38 -14.28 -8.92
CA GLN A 149 9.25 -15.41 -8.53
C GLN A 149 8.48 -16.69 -8.16
N ASN A 150 7.14 -16.61 -8.01
CA ASN A 150 6.32 -17.71 -7.49
C ASN A 150 5.03 -17.94 -8.29
N THR A 151 5.05 -17.74 -9.61
CA THR A 151 3.85 -17.84 -10.47
C THR A 151 3.14 -19.19 -10.36
N GLU A 152 3.88 -20.31 -10.26
CA GLU A 152 3.32 -21.66 -10.06
C GLU A 152 2.50 -21.73 -8.76
N PHE A 153 2.97 -21.11 -7.68
CA PHE A 153 2.27 -21.06 -6.41
C PHE A 153 0.92 -20.35 -6.52
N PHE A 154 0.87 -19.19 -7.19
CA PHE A 154 -0.38 -18.46 -7.41
C PHE A 154 -1.33 -19.15 -8.39
N TYR A 155 -0.80 -19.98 -9.27
CA TYR A 155 -1.62 -20.79 -10.18
C TYR A 155 -2.26 -21.99 -9.48
N ASP A 156 -1.51 -22.67 -8.63
CA ASP A 156 -1.94 -23.93 -8.00
C ASP A 156 -2.72 -23.74 -6.70
N THR A 157 -2.60 -22.57 -6.06
CA THR A 157 -3.25 -22.27 -4.77
C THR A 157 -4.50 -21.43 -4.97
N THR A 158 -5.57 -21.76 -4.25
CA THR A 158 -6.82 -20.99 -4.32
C THR A 158 -6.61 -19.54 -3.85
N ILE A 159 -7.12 -18.58 -4.63
CA ILE A 159 -7.05 -17.15 -4.35
C ILE A 159 -8.45 -16.59 -4.09
N ILE A 160 -8.61 -15.89 -2.98
CA ILE A 160 -9.73 -14.98 -2.74
C ILE A 160 -9.19 -13.54 -2.88
N ASN A 161 -9.77 -12.81 -3.81
CA ASN A 161 -9.41 -11.42 -4.10
C ASN A 161 -10.45 -10.48 -3.48
N LEU A 162 -9.98 -9.54 -2.63
CA LEU A 162 -10.82 -8.54 -1.96
C LEU A 162 -10.36 -7.14 -2.40
N ASP A 163 -11.17 -6.44 -3.17
CA ASP A 163 -10.80 -5.10 -3.68
C ASP A 163 -12.04 -4.22 -3.95
N HIS A 164 -11.84 -2.92 -4.01
CA HIS A 164 -12.86 -1.95 -4.36
C HIS A 164 -12.47 -1.09 -5.58
N SER A 165 -11.36 -1.43 -6.23
CA SER A 165 -10.82 -0.70 -7.37
C SER A 165 -11.52 -1.07 -8.69
N PRO A 166 -11.91 -0.08 -9.53
CA PRO A 166 -12.41 -0.34 -10.88
C PRO A 166 -11.34 -0.92 -11.83
N ALA A 167 -10.06 -0.89 -11.45
CA ALA A 167 -8.98 -1.49 -12.21
C ALA A 167 -8.73 -2.96 -11.86
N ASN A 168 -9.56 -3.57 -10.99
CA ASN A 168 -9.37 -4.95 -10.59
C ASN A 168 -9.66 -5.94 -11.73
N GLU A 169 -8.73 -6.86 -11.99
CA GLU A 169 -8.79 -7.83 -13.09
C GLU A 169 -9.56 -9.13 -12.75
N HIS A 170 -10.14 -9.25 -11.55
CA HIS A 170 -10.89 -10.44 -11.11
C HIS A 170 -10.10 -11.75 -11.23
N PHE A 171 -8.85 -11.74 -10.81
CA PHE A 171 -7.87 -12.83 -10.98
C PHE A 171 -8.02 -13.98 -9.97
N GLY A 172 -8.85 -13.86 -8.96
CA GLY A 172 -9.10 -14.90 -7.95
C GLY A 172 -10.11 -15.94 -8.40
N GLN A 173 -10.10 -17.11 -7.79
CA GLN A 173 -11.20 -18.09 -7.93
C GLN A 173 -12.50 -17.57 -7.30
N VAL A 174 -12.37 -16.74 -6.25
CA VAL A 174 -13.46 -15.94 -5.69
C VAL A 174 -13.03 -14.47 -5.68
N ASN A 175 -13.87 -13.59 -6.23
CA ASN A 175 -13.58 -12.19 -6.36
C ASN A 175 -14.65 -11.37 -5.62
N MET A 176 -14.35 -10.98 -4.40
CA MET A 176 -15.15 -10.05 -3.61
C MET A 176 -14.75 -8.62 -3.99
N VAL A 177 -15.22 -8.16 -5.15
CA VAL A 177 -14.92 -6.83 -5.69
C VAL A 177 -16.18 -5.99 -5.74
N ASN A 178 -16.18 -4.85 -5.03
CA ASN A 178 -17.34 -3.96 -4.99
C ASN A 178 -16.93 -2.50 -5.16
N LEU A 179 -17.30 -1.91 -6.28
CA LEU A 179 -16.99 -0.53 -6.66
C LEU A 179 -17.82 0.54 -5.91
N ASN A 180 -18.87 0.11 -5.20
CA ASN A 180 -19.79 0.99 -4.50
C ASN A 180 -19.39 1.23 -3.03
N VAL A 181 -18.34 0.56 -2.55
CA VAL A 181 -17.80 0.78 -1.21
C VAL A 181 -16.54 1.64 -1.28
N PRO A 182 -16.30 2.49 -0.28
CA PRO A 182 -15.16 3.40 -0.32
C PRO A 182 -13.82 2.77 0.09
N ALA A 183 -13.84 1.54 0.61
CA ALA A 183 -12.67 0.89 1.19
C ALA A 183 -12.75 -0.63 1.10
N THR A 184 -11.60 -1.30 0.96
CA THR A 184 -11.51 -2.76 1.08
C THR A 184 -11.83 -3.23 2.50
N ALA A 185 -11.57 -2.39 3.51
CA ALA A 185 -11.97 -2.64 4.90
C ALA A 185 -13.49 -2.88 5.07
N ASP A 186 -14.33 -2.30 4.20
CA ASP A 186 -15.78 -2.57 4.17
C ASP A 186 -16.06 -4.03 3.80
N LEU A 187 -15.40 -4.55 2.76
CA LEU A 187 -15.56 -5.93 2.30
C LEU A 187 -15.03 -6.93 3.31
N VAL A 188 -13.90 -6.59 3.94
CA VAL A 188 -13.29 -7.39 5.00
C VAL A 188 -14.21 -7.47 6.21
N PHE A 189 -14.85 -6.37 6.61
CA PHE A 189 -15.85 -6.37 7.67
C PHE A 189 -17.05 -7.28 7.33
N ASP A 190 -17.58 -7.21 6.09
CA ASP A 190 -18.68 -8.04 5.66
C ASP A 190 -18.32 -9.53 5.67
N LEU A 191 -17.14 -9.90 5.22
CA LEU A 191 -16.60 -11.26 5.25
C LEU A 191 -16.48 -11.78 6.68
N MET A 192 -15.90 -11.00 7.59
CA MET A 192 -15.76 -11.37 9.01
C MET A 192 -17.11 -11.55 9.69
N THR A 193 -18.06 -10.67 9.39
CA THR A 193 -19.42 -10.75 9.92
C THR A 193 -20.14 -12.01 9.42
N ALA A 194 -19.94 -12.38 8.14
CA ALA A 194 -20.50 -13.60 7.57
C ALA A 194 -19.86 -14.88 8.13
N LEU A 195 -18.58 -14.84 8.52
CA LEU A 195 -17.88 -15.95 9.17
C LEU A 195 -18.34 -16.12 10.63
N ASN A 196 -18.09 -15.13 11.49
CA ASN A 196 -18.51 -15.12 12.89
C ASN A 196 -18.38 -13.70 13.50
N PRO A 197 -19.46 -12.94 13.64
CA PRO A 197 -19.41 -11.57 14.15
C PRO A 197 -18.92 -11.47 15.61
N ASN A 198 -19.02 -12.54 16.39
CA ASN A 198 -18.62 -12.53 17.81
C ASN A 198 -17.10 -12.51 18.03
N LEU A 199 -16.31 -12.71 16.98
CA LEU A 199 -14.84 -12.65 17.05
C LEU A 199 -14.27 -11.25 16.81
N LEU A 200 -15.11 -10.29 16.42
CA LEU A 200 -14.71 -8.90 16.25
C LEU A 200 -14.43 -8.27 17.63
N ASP A 201 -13.21 -7.80 17.82
CA ASP A 201 -12.79 -7.11 19.05
C ASP A 201 -12.21 -5.73 18.77
N GLU A 202 -11.73 -5.07 19.81
CA GLU A 202 -11.13 -3.74 19.77
C GLU A 202 -9.97 -3.63 18.77
N ASP A 203 -9.08 -4.62 18.72
CA ASP A 203 -7.91 -4.60 17.86
C ASP A 203 -8.29 -4.74 16.39
N ILE A 204 -9.19 -5.68 16.07
CA ILE A 204 -9.73 -5.88 14.73
C ILE A 204 -10.52 -4.63 14.30
N ALA A 205 -11.38 -4.11 15.20
CA ALA A 205 -12.16 -2.90 14.96
C ALA A 205 -11.26 -1.68 14.71
N THR A 206 -10.13 -1.56 15.44
CA THR A 206 -9.14 -0.49 15.23
C THR A 206 -8.49 -0.58 13.86
N CYS A 207 -8.11 -1.78 13.42
CA CYS A 207 -7.57 -1.99 12.08
C CYS A 207 -8.61 -1.62 11.01
N LEU A 208 -9.83 -2.14 11.07
CA LEU A 208 -10.89 -1.85 10.10
C LEU A 208 -11.25 -0.35 10.07
N PHE A 209 -11.35 0.29 11.23
CA PHE A 209 -11.59 1.73 11.32
C PHE A 209 -10.46 2.55 10.72
N THR A 210 -9.20 2.09 10.84
CA THR A 210 -8.05 2.72 10.19
C THR A 210 -8.14 2.61 8.67
N GLY A 211 -8.51 1.44 8.13
CA GLY A 211 -8.72 1.24 6.71
C GLY A 211 -9.77 2.18 6.15
N LEU A 212 -10.98 2.20 6.76
CA LEU A 212 -12.05 3.10 6.38
C LEU A 212 -11.62 4.57 6.42
N THR A 213 -10.99 5.00 7.52
CA THR A 213 -10.56 6.38 7.71
C THR A 213 -9.51 6.80 6.69
N SER A 214 -8.56 5.90 6.36
CA SER A 214 -7.50 6.13 5.38
C SER A 214 -8.07 6.26 3.97
N ALA A 215 -8.85 5.27 3.51
CA ALA A 215 -9.42 5.24 2.15
C ALA A 215 -10.38 6.41 1.90
N THR A 216 -11.15 6.79 2.90
CA THR A 216 -12.14 7.87 2.80
C THR A 216 -11.57 9.26 3.08
N ARG A 217 -10.27 9.39 3.34
CA ARG A 217 -9.64 10.64 3.79
C ARG A 217 -10.43 11.28 4.94
N SER A 218 -10.68 10.51 6.00
CA SER A 218 -11.50 10.94 7.13
C SER A 218 -12.96 11.26 6.75
N PHE A 219 -13.57 10.38 5.94
CA PHE A 219 -14.97 10.46 5.48
C PHE A 219 -15.27 11.68 4.59
N LYS A 220 -14.29 12.17 3.82
CA LYS A 220 -14.42 13.33 2.92
C LYS A 220 -14.60 12.95 1.45
N THR A 221 -14.42 11.68 1.06
CA THR A 221 -14.57 11.26 -0.34
C THR A 221 -16.05 11.14 -0.72
N ILE A 222 -16.35 11.28 -2.02
CA ILE A 222 -17.72 11.21 -2.55
C ILE A 222 -18.35 9.81 -2.46
N LEU A 223 -17.52 8.78 -2.25
CA LEU A 223 -18.00 7.40 -2.10
C LEU A 223 -18.50 7.07 -0.69
N VAL A 224 -18.39 8.03 0.25
CA VAL A 224 -18.90 7.84 1.62
C VAL A 224 -20.43 7.87 1.59
N THR A 225 -21.02 6.77 2.04
CA THR A 225 -22.48 6.58 2.14
C THR A 225 -22.94 6.59 3.60
N PRO A 226 -24.24 6.70 3.88
CA PRO A 226 -24.77 6.50 5.23
C PRO A 226 -24.35 5.16 5.83
N GLN A 227 -24.31 4.09 5.03
CA GLN A 227 -23.87 2.76 5.46
C GLN A 227 -22.39 2.77 5.90
N THR A 228 -21.51 3.50 5.20
CA THR A 228 -20.11 3.67 5.61
C THR A 228 -19.99 4.31 6.99
N LEU A 229 -20.79 5.36 7.25
CA LEU A 229 -20.81 6.05 8.56
C LEU A 229 -21.39 5.18 9.68
N GLU A 230 -22.44 4.41 9.36
CA GLU A 230 -23.02 3.44 10.30
C GLU A 230 -22.00 2.36 10.67
N ARG A 231 -21.27 1.83 9.71
CA ARG A 231 -20.18 0.87 9.93
C ARG A 231 -19.06 1.46 10.78
N ALA A 232 -18.63 2.69 10.49
CA ALA A 232 -17.64 3.38 11.32
C ALA A 232 -18.12 3.54 12.75
N GLY A 233 -19.40 3.90 12.97
CA GLY A 233 -20.03 3.98 14.29
C GLY A 233 -20.06 2.62 14.98
N HIS A 234 -20.37 1.54 14.27
CA HIS A 234 -20.34 0.19 14.79
C HIS A 234 -18.93 -0.23 15.24
N LEU A 235 -17.90 0.05 14.44
CA LEU A 235 -16.52 -0.24 14.82
C LEU A 235 -16.07 0.54 16.06
N VAL A 236 -16.49 1.79 16.21
CA VAL A 236 -16.24 2.58 17.44
C VAL A 236 -16.96 1.96 18.66
N ASN A 237 -18.17 1.46 18.48
CA ASN A 237 -18.91 0.75 19.54
C ASN A 237 -18.25 -0.59 19.93
N LEU A 238 -17.53 -1.25 19.00
CA LEU A 238 -16.70 -2.43 19.27
C LEU A 238 -15.37 -2.08 19.98
N GLY A 239 -15.11 -0.79 20.25
CA GLY A 239 -13.92 -0.33 20.96
C GLY A 239 -12.79 0.17 20.07
N ALA A 240 -13.02 0.40 18.76
CA ALA A 240 -11.96 0.95 17.91
C ALA A 240 -11.34 2.22 18.50
N ARG A 241 -10.03 2.25 18.62
CA ARG A 241 -9.23 3.34 19.21
C ARG A 241 -9.17 4.56 18.29
N ARG A 242 -10.35 5.19 18.09
CA ARG A 242 -10.53 6.31 17.15
C ARG A 242 -9.52 7.43 17.37
N GLU A 243 -9.25 7.83 18.62
CA GLU A 243 -8.31 8.92 18.91
C GLU A 243 -6.89 8.57 18.47
N GLU A 244 -6.46 7.33 18.73
CA GLU A 244 -5.15 6.83 18.32
C GLU A 244 -5.03 6.82 16.79
N VAL A 245 -6.06 6.35 16.07
CA VAL A 245 -6.12 6.37 14.61
C VAL A 245 -5.98 7.80 14.07
N VAL A 246 -6.76 8.75 14.59
CA VAL A 246 -6.71 10.16 14.16
C VAL A 246 -5.35 10.77 14.46
N GLN A 247 -4.76 10.47 15.61
CA GLN A 247 -3.44 10.97 16.00
C GLN A 247 -2.37 10.48 15.02
N HIS A 248 -2.33 9.19 14.73
CA HIS A 248 -1.29 8.60 13.88
C HIS A 248 -1.46 8.89 12.38
N LEU A 249 -2.69 9.01 11.88
CA LEU A 249 -2.91 9.29 10.46
C LEU A 249 -2.85 10.79 10.13
N TYR A 250 -3.29 11.69 11.03
CA TYR A 250 -3.51 13.08 10.70
C TYR A 250 -2.78 14.09 11.58
N ARG A 251 -2.43 13.73 12.83
CA ARG A 251 -1.68 14.62 13.71
C ARG A 251 -0.17 14.34 13.65
N THR A 252 0.35 14.22 12.45
CA THR A 252 1.75 13.81 12.20
C THR A 252 2.66 14.97 11.85
N LYS A 253 2.11 16.16 11.66
CA LYS A 253 2.89 17.32 11.19
C LYS A 253 3.70 17.93 12.33
N GLN A 254 4.99 18.07 12.09
CA GLN A 254 5.88 18.76 13.00
C GLN A 254 5.62 20.28 12.98
N LEU A 255 6.01 20.98 14.03
CA LEU A 255 5.87 22.43 14.08
C LEU A 255 6.70 23.14 12.99
N SER A 256 7.84 22.55 12.59
CA SER A 256 8.66 22.99 11.45
C SER A 256 7.85 23.00 10.15
N THR A 257 7.14 21.90 9.86
CA THR A 257 6.25 21.78 8.71
C THR A 257 5.18 22.88 8.72
N LEU A 258 4.49 23.06 9.85
CA LEU A 258 3.44 24.07 9.97
C LEU A 258 3.99 25.51 9.81
N LYS A 259 5.21 25.78 10.27
CA LYS A 259 5.88 27.06 10.06
C LYS A 259 6.21 27.30 8.58
N LEU A 260 6.68 26.26 7.86
CA LEU A 260 6.93 26.35 6.41
C LEU A 260 5.61 26.57 5.64
N TRP A 261 4.57 25.85 5.99
CA TRP A 261 3.24 26.01 5.40
C TRP A 261 2.66 27.42 5.63
N GLY A 262 2.80 27.96 6.83
CA GLY A 262 2.41 29.33 7.14
C GLY A 262 3.11 30.35 6.25
N ARG A 263 4.40 30.17 5.96
CA ARG A 263 5.18 31.02 5.05
C ARG A 263 4.71 30.88 3.61
N THR A 264 4.42 29.64 3.19
CA THR A 264 3.85 29.35 1.86
C THR A 264 2.51 30.06 1.67
N LEU A 265 1.60 29.93 2.64
CA LEU A 265 0.26 30.52 2.58
C LEU A 265 0.29 32.05 2.63
N ALA A 266 1.18 32.65 3.43
CA ALA A 266 1.31 34.11 3.54
C ALA A 266 1.78 34.78 2.25
N ARG A 267 2.37 34.03 1.32
CA ARG A 267 2.85 34.55 0.02
C ARG A 267 2.08 34.05 -1.17
N LEU A 268 0.89 33.46 -0.93
CA LEU A 268 0.03 33.01 -2.02
C LEU A 268 -0.37 34.18 -2.93
N LYS A 269 -0.18 33.97 -4.21
CA LYS A 269 -0.68 34.78 -5.31
C LYS A 269 -1.66 33.98 -6.13
N SER A 270 -2.64 34.62 -6.76
CA SER A 270 -3.65 33.93 -7.55
C SER A 270 -3.99 34.67 -8.84
N ASP A 271 -4.41 33.91 -9.83
CA ASP A 271 -5.11 34.37 -11.03
C ASP A 271 -6.45 33.62 -11.07
N PRO A 272 -7.51 34.20 -10.51
CA PRO A 272 -8.84 33.56 -10.43
C PRO A 272 -9.40 33.14 -11.77
N THR A 273 -9.15 33.95 -12.84
CA THR A 273 -9.69 33.69 -14.18
C THR A 273 -9.17 32.38 -14.77
N ARG A 274 -7.98 31.90 -14.33
CA ARG A 274 -7.36 30.66 -14.78
C ARG A 274 -7.36 29.58 -13.72
N LYS A 275 -7.85 29.88 -12.51
CA LYS A 275 -7.75 29.06 -11.32
C LYS A 275 -6.29 28.63 -11.07
N LEU A 276 -5.39 29.58 -11.19
CA LEU A 276 -3.95 29.40 -10.97
C LEU A 276 -3.56 30.07 -9.66
N VAL A 277 -2.94 29.29 -8.77
CA VAL A 277 -2.42 29.77 -7.47
C VAL A 277 -0.95 29.43 -7.39
N TRP A 278 -0.11 30.36 -6.88
CA TRP A 278 1.30 30.08 -6.70
C TRP A 278 1.89 30.77 -5.48
N SER A 279 2.99 30.23 -4.99
CA SER A 279 3.75 30.81 -3.89
C SER A 279 5.25 30.69 -4.13
N LEU A 280 6.02 31.57 -3.47
CA LEU A 280 7.46 31.69 -3.57
C LEU A 280 8.09 31.44 -2.21
N LEU A 281 9.09 30.57 -2.15
CA LEU A 281 9.86 30.25 -0.95
C LEU A 281 11.36 30.43 -1.20
N GLN A 282 12.01 31.14 -0.30
CA GLN A 282 13.45 31.32 -0.30
C GLN A 282 14.13 30.30 0.60
N ASN A 283 15.43 30.07 0.42
CA ASN A 283 16.21 29.18 1.29
C ASN A 283 16.07 29.54 2.79
N GLU A 284 15.96 30.83 3.09
CA GLU A 284 15.72 31.27 4.47
C GLU A 284 14.42 30.76 5.07
N ASP A 285 13.39 30.49 4.28
CA ASP A 285 12.11 29.98 4.78
C ASP A 285 12.26 28.55 5.29
N PHE A 286 13.04 27.73 4.61
CA PHE A 286 13.40 26.38 5.05
C PHE A 286 14.29 26.43 6.29
N THR A 287 15.33 27.23 6.27
CA THR A 287 16.23 27.39 7.42
C THR A 287 15.50 27.88 8.67
N LYS A 288 14.66 28.91 8.53
CA LYS A 288 13.91 29.50 9.66
C LYS A 288 12.78 28.61 10.17
N SER A 289 12.21 27.75 9.32
CA SER A 289 11.20 26.78 9.74
C SER A 289 11.82 25.51 10.34
N GLY A 290 13.02 25.12 9.89
CA GLY A 290 13.65 23.84 10.18
C GLY A 290 12.99 22.66 9.44
N ALA A 291 12.29 22.96 8.32
CA ALA A 291 11.59 21.98 7.49
C ALA A 291 12.35 21.73 6.18
N SER A 292 12.08 20.61 5.54
CA SER A 292 12.65 20.23 4.24
C SER A 292 11.66 20.45 3.07
N GLU A 293 12.15 20.36 1.84
CA GLU A 293 11.32 20.48 0.64
C GLU A 293 10.30 19.34 0.50
N ASP A 294 10.57 18.17 1.07
CA ASP A 294 9.68 17.02 1.05
C ASP A 294 8.36 17.27 1.79
N GLU A 295 8.29 18.33 2.57
CA GLU A 295 7.10 18.74 3.33
C GLU A 295 6.18 19.68 2.53
N LEU A 296 6.62 20.18 1.36
CA LEU A 296 5.86 21.11 0.53
C LEU A 296 4.63 20.50 -0.13
N PRO A 297 4.63 19.25 -0.65
CA PRO A 297 3.43 18.66 -1.23
C PRO A 297 2.23 18.68 -0.30
N GLY A 298 2.45 18.45 0.99
CA GLY A 298 1.37 18.42 1.99
C GLY A 298 0.61 19.75 2.13
N VAL A 299 1.25 20.91 1.97
CA VAL A 299 0.53 22.19 2.05
C VAL A 299 -0.45 22.37 0.90
N ILE A 300 -0.11 21.83 -0.28
CA ILE A 300 -1.00 21.85 -1.43
C ILE A 300 -2.20 20.94 -1.17
N GLU A 301 -1.92 19.68 -0.83
CA GLU A 301 -2.93 18.64 -0.67
C GLU A 301 -3.90 18.91 0.49
N GLU A 302 -3.41 19.43 1.60
CA GLU A 302 -4.21 19.58 2.82
C GLU A 302 -4.89 20.96 2.93
N LEU A 303 -4.34 21.99 2.32
CA LEU A 303 -4.81 23.35 2.51
C LEU A 303 -5.20 24.05 1.20
N ILE A 304 -4.30 24.13 0.22
CA ILE A 304 -4.51 25.00 -0.96
C ILE A 304 -5.55 24.42 -1.90
N THR A 305 -5.57 23.10 -2.12
CA THR A 305 -6.55 22.44 -3.01
C THR A 305 -7.99 22.52 -2.51
N ASN A 306 -8.21 22.90 -1.25
CA ASN A 306 -9.54 23.14 -0.71
C ASN A 306 -10.11 24.51 -1.13
N ALA A 307 -9.33 25.40 -1.74
CA ALA A 307 -9.80 26.67 -2.25
C ALA A 307 -10.41 26.51 -3.66
N PRO A 308 -11.62 27.01 -3.93
CA PRO A 308 -12.27 26.88 -5.25
C PRO A 308 -11.46 27.49 -6.41
N GLU A 309 -10.56 28.43 -6.09
CA GLU A 309 -9.69 29.11 -7.03
C GLU A 309 -8.43 28.28 -7.38
N ALA A 310 -8.14 27.22 -6.65
CA ALA A 310 -6.90 26.44 -6.77
C ALA A 310 -7.05 25.25 -7.74
N GLY A 311 -7.31 25.53 -9.01
CA GLY A 311 -7.36 24.51 -10.05
C GLY A 311 -5.99 24.02 -10.53
N THR A 312 -4.97 24.88 -10.45
CA THR A 312 -3.55 24.55 -10.65
C THR A 312 -2.74 25.29 -9.59
N VAL A 313 -1.89 24.57 -8.88
CA VAL A 313 -1.07 25.14 -7.80
C VAL A 313 0.40 24.98 -8.14
N VAL A 314 1.18 26.05 -7.97
CA VAL A 314 2.62 26.06 -8.24
C VAL A 314 3.36 26.58 -7.03
N LEU A 315 4.33 25.82 -6.54
CA LEU A 315 5.31 26.27 -5.57
C LEU A 315 6.66 26.42 -6.26
N LEU A 316 7.20 27.63 -6.21
CA LEU A 316 8.55 27.93 -6.67
C LEU A 316 9.42 28.15 -5.44
N TYR A 317 10.55 27.49 -5.39
CA TYR A 317 11.45 27.59 -4.25
C TYR A 317 12.91 27.51 -4.64
N GLU A 318 13.75 28.19 -3.85
CA GLU A 318 15.18 28.24 -4.03
C GLU A 318 15.86 27.62 -2.79
N LEU A 319 16.50 26.46 -2.98
CA LEU A 319 17.33 25.82 -1.96
C LEU A 319 18.81 26.18 -2.14
N THR A 320 19.23 26.29 -3.39
CA THR A 320 20.58 26.66 -3.80
C THR A 320 20.52 27.96 -4.60
N PRO A 321 21.35 28.97 -4.28
CA PRO A 321 21.35 30.23 -5.01
C PRO A 321 21.50 30.04 -6.53
N GLY A 322 20.64 30.70 -7.30
CA GLY A 322 20.65 30.60 -8.77
C GLY A 322 20.00 29.32 -9.33
N GLN A 323 19.27 28.57 -8.51
CA GLN A 323 18.51 27.40 -8.95
C GLN A 323 17.09 27.45 -8.41
N THR A 324 16.12 27.69 -9.28
CA THR A 324 14.70 27.67 -8.89
C THR A 324 14.09 26.29 -9.15
N SER A 325 13.64 25.67 -8.10
CA SER A 325 12.83 24.43 -8.16
C SER A 325 11.35 24.78 -8.28
N VAL A 326 10.65 24.00 -9.08
CA VAL A 326 9.20 24.16 -9.36
C VAL A 326 8.51 22.87 -8.98
N TYR A 327 7.47 22.97 -8.16
CA TYR A 327 6.52 21.87 -7.89
C TYR A 327 5.14 22.32 -8.31
N LEU A 328 4.53 21.59 -9.25
CA LEU A 328 3.20 21.89 -9.80
C LEU A 328 2.25 20.74 -9.47
N HIS A 329 1.08 21.11 -8.98
CA HIS A 329 -0.07 20.22 -8.83
C HIS A 329 -1.19 20.67 -9.78
N ALA A 330 -1.73 19.73 -10.57
CA ALA A 330 -2.79 20.02 -11.54
C ALA A 330 -4.08 19.31 -11.15
N GLY A 331 -5.13 20.10 -10.91
CA GLY A 331 -6.50 19.63 -10.75
C GLY A 331 -7.34 19.84 -12.02
N LEU A 332 -8.65 19.63 -11.91
CA LEU A 332 -9.63 19.89 -12.98
C LEU A 332 -9.37 19.10 -14.29
N GLY A 333 -8.85 17.88 -14.20
CA GLY A 333 -8.58 17.04 -15.37
C GLY A 333 -7.35 17.45 -16.21
N ARG A 334 -6.57 18.43 -15.75
CA ARG A 334 -5.33 18.89 -16.39
C ARG A 334 -4.20 17.90 -16.11
N GLN A 335 -3.16 17.89 -16.96
CA GLN A 335 -1.96 17.05 -16.77
C GLN A 335 -0.77 17.93 -16.36
N ALA A 336 -0.21 17.65 -15.18
CA ALA A 336 0.87 18.44 -14.60
C ALA A 336 2.16 18.41 -15.47
N ALA A 337 2.53 17.25 -15.97
CA ALA A 337 3.70 17.10 -16.85
C ALA A 337 3.55 17.89 -18.17
N ASP A 338 2.36 17.91 -18.75
CA ASP A 338 2.11 18.68 -19.99
C ASP A 338 2.23 20.18 -19.76
N LEU A 339 1.73 20.67 -18.61
CA LEU A 339 1.80 22.09 -18.25
C LEU A 339 3.25 22.58 -18.07
N LEU A 340 4.17 21.70 -17.65
CA LEU A 340 5.58 22.05 -17.48
C LEU A 340 6.48 21.52 -18.61
N LYS A 341 5.93 20.96 -19.68
CA LYS A 341 6.68 20.32 -20.77
C LYS A 341 7.90 21.07 -21.29
N PRO A 342 7.87 22.42 -21.49
CA PRO A 342 9.04 23.18 -21.94
C PRO A 342 10.21 23.22 -20.95
N PHE A 343 10.00 22.77 -19.71
CA PHE A 343 10.97 22.82 -18.62
C PHE A 343 11.50 21.43 -18.23
N ASN A 344 11.35 20.42 -19.10
CA ASN A 344 11.77 19.03 -18.89
C ASN A 344 11.32 18.48 -17.53
N PRO A 345 10.01 18.40 -17.28
CA PRO A 345 9.49 17.97 -16.00
C PRO A 345 9.72 16.48 -15.74
N SER A 346 9.83 16.14 -14.46
CA SER A 346 9.62 14.78 -13.93
C SER A 346 8.32 14.73 -13.15
N GLY A 347 7.57 13.65 -13.23
CA GLY A 347 6.30 13.49 -12.49
C GLY A 347 5.24 12.73 -13.26
N ASP A 348 4.01 12.86 -12.81
CA ASP A 348 2.86 12.13 -13.33
C ASP A 348 1.73 13.08 -13.82
N ARG A 349 0.51 12.52 -13.92
CA ARG A 349 -0.67 13.30 -14.34
C ARG A 349 -1.05 14.39 -13.34
N ALA A 350 -0.92 14.12 -12.05
CA ALA A 350 -1.38 15.02 -10.98
C ALA A 350 -0.29 16.01 -10.56
N THR A 351 0.97 15.58 -10.56
CA THR A 351 2.11 16.36 -10.04
C THR A 351 3.30 16.35 -10.99
N ALA A 352 3.99 17.48 -11.07
CA ALA A 352 5.23 17.59 -11.84
C ALA A 352 6.25 18.48 -11.13
N ARG A 353 7.52 18.14 -11.29
CA ARG A 353 8.66 18.91 -10.80
C ARG A 353 9.56 19.31 -11.95
N ALA A 354 10.10 20.52 -11.89
CA ALA A 354 11.11 21.00 -12.84
C ALA A 354 12.16 21.83 -12.11
N ILE A 355 13.34 21.95 -12.70
CA ILE A 355 14.46 22.74 -12.16
C ILE A 355 14.91 23.75 -13.21
N LEU A 356 14.96 25.02 -12.84
CA LEU A 356 15.43 26.12 -13.66
C LEU A 356 16.83 26.51 -13.20
N ALA A 357 17.85 25.96 -13.82
CA ALA A 357 19.25 26.29 -13.53
C ALA A 357 19.61 27.68 -14.05
N GLY A 358 20.43 28.41 -13.30
CA GLY A 358 20.89 29.75 -13.67
C GLY A 358 19.83 30.84 -13.57
N GLN A 359 18.70 30.58 -12.89
CA GLN A 359 17.60 31.54 -12.72
C GLN A 359 17.32 31.79 -11.25
N THR A 360 17.20 33.06 -10.91
CA THR A 360 16.74 33.50 -9.59
C THR A 360 15.24 33.18 -9.41
N LEU A 361 14.79 33.15 -8.16
CA LEU A 361 13.40 32.85 -7.84
C LEU A 361 12.39 33.79 -8.55
N LEU A 362 12.72 35.07 -8.71
CA LEU A 362 11.86 36.04 -9.42
C LEU A 362 11.86 35.84 -10.93
N GLU A 363 12.99 35.52 -11.53
CA GLU A 363 13.08 35.17 -12.96
C GLU A 363 12.31 33.87 -13.25
N GLY A 364 12.48 32.85 -12.38
CA GLY A 364 11.75 31.61 -12.44
C GLY A 364 10.24 31.82 -12.32
N GLU A 365 9.79 32.65 -11.36
CA GLU A 365 8.38 33.04 -11.24
C GLU A 365 7.85 33.63 -12.54
N LYS A 366 8.51 34.67 -13.06
CA LYS A 366 8.06 35.34 -14.29
C LYS A 366 7.91 34.32 -15.42
N LYS A 367 8.92 33.52 -15.68
CA LYS A 367 8.96 32.56 -16.78
C LYS A 367 7.91 31.46 -16.66
N ILE A 368 7.77 30.86 -15.49
CA ILE A 368 6.78 29.80 -15.25
C ILE A 368 5.36 30.34 -15.29
N ILE A 369 5.09 31.44 -14.62
CA ILE A 369 3.73 31.99 -14.52
C ILE A 369 3.27 32.56 -15.86
N GLU A 370 4.12 33.23 -16.64
CA GLU A 370 3.80 33.67 -18.01
C GLU A 370 3.49 32.48 -18.90
N HIS A 371 4.29 31.42 -18.87
CA HIS A 371 4.03 30.20 -19.62
C HIS A 371 2.68 29.57 -19.22
N LEU A 372 2.42 29.40 -17.93
CA LEU A 372 1.17 28.80 -17.44
C LEU A 372 -0.05 29.66 -17.78
N LYS A 373 0.06 30.98 -17.75
CA LYS A 373 -1.02 31.88 -18.19
C LYS A 373 -1.36 31.74 -19.67
N LEU A 374 -0.39 31.37 -20.50
CA LEU A 374 -0.64 31.07 -21.91
C LEU A 374 -1.22 29.66 -22.11
N ALA A 375 -0.76 28.69 -21.36
CA ALA A 375 -1.21 27.28 -21.44
C ALA A 375 -2.60 27.07 -20.83
N LEU A 376 -2.95 27.84 -19.79
CA LEU A 376 -4.25 27.77 -19.09
C LEU A 376 -5.23 28.78 -19.72
N LYS A 377 -6.20 28.27 -20.46
CA LYS A 377 -7.29 29.14 -20.97
C LYS A 377 -8.08 29.73 -19.81
N PRO A 378 -8.53 31.01 -19.92
CA PRO A 378 -9.49 31.55 -18.98
C PRO A 378 -10.75 30.66 -18.94
N LEU A 379 -11.29 30.45 -17.76
CA LEU A 379 -12.60 29.82 -17.59
C LEU A 379 -13.65 30.88 -17.83
N GLU A 380 -14.60 30.63 -18.72
CA GLU A 380 -15.74 31.48 -18.98
C GLU A 380 -16.68 31.62 -17.78
#